data_5e21a502051f26cbb934a03bd03e41d5
#
_entry.id   5e21a502051f26cbb934a03bd03e41d5
#
_cell.length_a   1.000
_cell.length_b   1.000
_cell.length_c   1.000
_cell.angle_alpha   90.00
_cell.angle_beta   90.00
_cell.angle_gamma   90.00
#
_symmetry.space_group_name_H-M   'P 1'
#
loop_
_entity.id
_entity.type
_entity.pdbx_description
1 polymer ?
#
loop_
_entity_poly.entity_id
_entity_poly.type
_entity_poly.pdbx_seq_one_letter_code
_entity_poly.pdbx_strand_id
1 'polypeptide(L)'
;MAAVEDVRLNGRILLGLVALAFAFCVPAVAQTITVGATSSTSDAPIYIADRKGYFRAEGLDVKVVNFRSAADMVAPLGAGQLEAGAGSASAGLYNAVARGIAIKIVADKASSPPGYGGTKILVRKDHVESGRYREPKDLKGMKFAMNAPGVSNTSTLNTLLKSVGLKYSDVETVDMPLPDHVAALKNKSVDASASVEPGPALAVRNGDAIVIKSDDEILPNHQIAVLLFAEDFARKRPDAAKNFMRAYIRAVRFYNGALKDGRLDGPNADEVIAILSDATPIKSRDIYKLITPTGMNPDGRVNKASLAYDLAFYTEQGLVKSAVNLDDAVDGSFVEAALKELGPYRP
;
A
#
# COMPACT_ATOMS: atom_id res chain seq x y z
N MET A 1 86.83 46.93 -40.09
CA MET A 1 86.78 45.60 -40.70
C MET A 1 86.48 44.62 -39.56
N ALA A 2 85.30 44.21 -39.36
CA ALA A 2 84.86 43.05 -38.63
C ALA A 2 83.35 42.88 -38.79
N ALA A 3 82.87 41.78 -39.31
CA ALA A 3 81.54 41.46 -39.62
C ALA A 3 80.77 41.15 -38.32
N VAL A 4 79.52 41.63 -38.30
CA VAL A 4 78.54 41.28 -37.25
C VAL A 4 77.63 40.21 -37.84
N GLU A 5 77.68 39.01 -37.30
CA GLU A 5 76.78 37.92 -37.65
C GLU A 5 75.43 38.08 -36.91
N ASP A 6 74.40 37.98 -37.68
CA ASP A 6 72.97 38.07 -37.28
C ASP A 6 72.46 36.70 -36.76
N VAL A 7 72.19 36.58 -35.47
CA VAL A 7 71.56 35.38 -34.87
C VAL A 7 70.07 35.61 -34.77
N ARG A 8 69.28 34.99 -35.69
CA ARG A 8 67.84 34.95 -35.63
C ARG A 8 67.35 33.87 -34.67
N LEU A 9 66.83 34.28 -33.51
CA LEU A 9 66.09 33.38 -32.57
C LEU A 9 64.69 33.16 -33.06
N ASN A 10 64.34 31.93 -33.49
CA ASN A 10 63.01 31.51 -33.80
C ASN A 10 62.33 31.04 -32.48
N GLY A 11 61.58 31.98 -31.87
CA GLY A 11 60.70 31.66 -30.73
C GLY A 11 59.33 31.09 -31.20
N ARG A 12 59.18 29.79 -31.23
CA ARG A 12 57.85 29.12 -31.32
C ARG A 12 57.20 29.13 -29.96
N ILE A 13 56.30 30.06 -29.75
CA ILE A 13 55.39 30.05 -28.57
C ILE A 13 54.33 28.98 -28.80
N LEU A 14 54.46 27.85 -28.05
CA LEU A 14 53.44 26.81 -27.99
C LEU A 14 52.32 27.28 -27.03
N LEU A 15 51.25 27.86 -27.56
CA LEU A 15 50.00 28.10 -26.77
C LEU A 15 49.29 26.75 -26.53
N GLY A 16 49.50 26.17 -25.35
CA GLY A 16 48.72 25.04 -24.86
C GLY A 16 47.30 25.52 -24.47
N LEU A 17 46.29 25.25 -25.29
CA LEU A 17 44.88 25.40 -24.92
C LEU A 17 44.51 24.29 -23.91
N VAL A 18 44.52 24.63 -22.62
CA VAL A 18 43.88 23.77 -21.60
C VAL A 18 42.38 24.04 -21.68
N ALA A 19 41.66 23.19 -22.42
CA ALA A 19 40.19 23.17 -22.42
C ALA A 19 39.72 22.59 -21.07
N LEU A 20 39.42 23.48 -20.12
CA LEU A 20 38.77 23.13 -18.86
C LEU A 20 37.31 22.74 -19.18
N ALA A 21 37.03 21.43 -19.31
CA ALA A 21 35.66 20.91 -19.45
C ALA A 21 34.97 21.09 -18.11
N PHE A 22 34.31 22.22 -17.93
CA PHE A 22 33.27 22.37 -16.89
C PHE A 22 32.12 21.44 -17.27
N ALA A 23 32.09 20.24 -16.67
CA ALA A 23 30.91 19.44 -16.65
C ALA A 23 29.81 20.23 -15.88
N PHE A 24 28.96 20.93 -16.60
CA PHE A 24 27.72 21.47 -16.03
C PHE A 24 26.90 20.28 -15.53
N CYS A 25 26.99 19.99 -14.25
CA CYS A 25 26.07 19.12 -13.56
C CYS A 25 24.72 19.85 -13.55
N VAL A 26 23.94 19.74 -14.63
CA VAL A 26 22.55 20.20 -14.64
C VAL A 26 21.85 19.38 -13.55
N PRO A 27 21.29 20.01 -12.49
CA PRO A 27 20.56 19.26 -11.50
C PRO A 27 19.41 18.53 -12.23
N ALA A 28 19.44 17.20 -12.21
CA ALA A 28 18.34 16.42 -12.76
C ALA A 28 17.06 16.85 -12.04
N VAL A 29 16.12 17.45 -12.75
CA VAL A 29 14.82 17.82 -12.20
C VAL A 29 14.14 16.54 -11.74
N ALA A 30 13.84 16.46 -10.44
CA ALA A 30 13.19 15.28 -9.87
C ALA A 30 11.85 15.04 -10.59
N GLN A 31 11.62 13.81 -11.02
CA GLN A 31 10.38 13.44 -11.70
C GLN A 31 9.24 13.34 -10.70
N THR A 32 8.21 14.15 -10.86
CA THR A 32 7.01 14.09 -9.99
C THR A 32 6.22 12.82 -10.28
N ILE A 33 5.88 12.10 -9.22
CA ILE A 33 5.04 10.90 -9.20
C ILE A 33 3.90 11.13 -8.22
N THR A 34 2.65 11.04 -8.68
CA THR A 34 1.47 11.14 -7.83
C THR A 34 0.99 9.74 -7.44
N VAL A 35 0.89 9.48 -6.14
CA VAL A 35 0.52 8.17 -5.58
C VAL A 35 -0.76 8.29 -4.78
N GLY A 36 -1.76 7.47 -5.10
CA GLY A 36 -2.98 7.32 -4.31
C GLY A 36 -2.74 6.43 -3.09
N ALA A 37 -3.23 6.82 -1.90
CA ALA A 37 -3.18 6.08 -0.65
C ALA A 37 -4.54 6.07 0.06
N THR A 38 -4.71 5.28 1.13
CA THR A 38 -5.98 5.11 1.85
C THR A 38 -5.93 5.56 3.31
N SER A 39 -4.86 6.21 3.74
CA SER A 39 -4.62 6.71 5.11
C SER A 39 -4.66 5.60 6.18
N SER A 40 -4.21 4.40 5.83
CA SER A 40 -4.12 3.23 6.72
C SER A 40 -2.66 2.89 7.04
N THR A 41 -2.44 2.01 8.03
CA THR A 41 -1.09 1.51 8.37
C THR A 41 -0.45 0.74 7.22
N SER A 42 -1.24 0.17 6.33
CA SER A 42 -0.73 -0.53 5.14
C SER A 42 -0.05 0.39 4.11
N ASP A 43 -0.22 1.72 4.23
CA ASP A 43 0.48 2.71 3.39
C ASP A 43 1.92 3.00 3.90
N ALA A 44 2.34 2.37 5.01
CA ALA A 44 3.63 2.61 5.66
C ALA A 44 4.83 2.65 4.68
N PRO A 45 5.00 1.73 3.71
CA PRO A 45 6.15 1.78 2.81
C PRO A 45 6.22 3.06 1.97
N ILE A 46 5.08 3.61 1.56
CA ILE A 46 5.04 4.87 0.81
C ILE A 46 5.52 6.03 1.68
N TYR A 47 4.97 6.14 2.90
CA TYR A 47 5.35 7.19 3.85
C TYR A 47 6.81 7.06 4.32
N ILE A 48 7.28 5.82 4.53
CA ILE A 48 8.68 5.53 4.88
C ILE A 48 9.61 5.94 3.73
N ALA A 49 9.30 5.54 2.49
CA ALA A 49 10.13 5.87 1.33
C ALA A 49 10.24 7.39 1.12
N ASP A 50 9.15 8.13 1.34
CA ASP A 50 9.16 9.58 1.28
C ASP A 50 9.98 10.20 2.43
N ARG A 51 9.66 9.87 3.68
CA ARG A 51 10.30 10.45 4.87
C ARG A 51 11.78 10.12 4.99
N LYS A 52 12.18 8.89 4.64
CA LYS A 52 13.60 8.48 4.62
C LYS A 52 14.35 8.96 3.37
N GLY A 53 13.66 9.64 2.46
CA GLY A 53 14.27 10.16 1.24
C GLY A 53 14.64 9.09 0.22
N TYR A 54 14.09 7.89 0.31
CA TYR A 54 14.39 6.82 -0.66
C TYR A 54 13.90 7.18 -2.06
N PHE A 55 12.74 7.82 -2.20
CA PHE A 55 12.28 8.33 -3.48
C PHE A 55 13.20 9.42 -4.03
N ARG A 56 13.62 10.38 -3.19
CA ARG A 56 14.55 11.45 -3.61
C ARG A 56 15.90 10.91 -4.03
N ALA A 57 16.41 9.87 -3.35
CA ALA A 57 17.67 9.22 -3.73
C ALA A 57 17.59 8.55 -5.11
N GLU A 58 16.40 8.21 -5.56
CA GLU A 58 16.11 7.66 -6.89
C GLU A 58 15.70 8.74 -7.91
N GLY A 59 15.86 10.03 -7.59
CA GLY A 59 15.51 11.15 -8.46
C GLY A 59 14.00 11.39 -8.61
N LEU A 60 13.18 10.97 -7.64
CA LEU A 60 11.73 11.10 -7.67
C LEU A 60 11.23 12.09 -6.62
N ASP A 61 10.27 12.92 -7.01
CA ASP A 61 9.45 13.77 -6.13
C ASP A 61 8.06 13.15 -6.02
N VAL A 62 7.75 12.49 -4.89
CA VAL A 62 6.51 11.74 -4.72
C VAL A 62 5.48 12.57 -3.97
N LYS A 63 4.29 12.71 -4.56
CA LYS A 63 3.12 13.36 -3.95
C LYS A 63 2.07 12.33 -3.60
N VAL A 64 1.71 12.24 -2.33
CA VAL A 64 0.69 11.31 -1.85
C VAL A 64 -0.67 12.01 -1.81
N VAL A 65 -1.68 11.40 -2.43
CA VAL A 65 -3.07 11.86 -2.44
C VAL A 65 -3.94 10.80 -1.79
N ASN A 66 -4.75 11.21 -0.80
CA ASN A 66 -5.61 10.28 -0.08
C ASN A 66 -6.95 10.07 -0.78
N PHE A 67 -7.34 8.81 -0.88
CA PHE A 67 -8.62 8.35 -1.43
C PHE A 67 -9.38 7.57 -0.36
N ARG A 68 -10.71 7.53 -0.47
CA ARG A 68 -11.57 6.74 0.39
C ARG A 68 -11.24 5.24 0.29
N SER A 69 -11.00 4.75 -0.92
CA SER A 69 -10.67 3.36 -1.21
C SER A 69 -9.83 3.22 -2.47
N ALA A 70 -9.24 2.04 -2.70
CA ALA A 70 -8.55 1.73 -3.95
C ALA A 70 -9.50 1.72 -5.17
N ALA A 71 -10.80 1.44 -4.97
CA ALA A 71 -11.78 1.48 -6.04
C ALA A 71 -11.91 2.89 -6.65
N ASP A 72 -11.77 3.94 -5.83
CA ASP A 72 -11.83 5.34 -6.28
C ASP A 72 -10.55 5.78 -7.04
N MET A 73 -9.45 5.01 -6.93
CA MET A 73 -8.20 5.27 -7.66
C MET A 73 -8.21 4.74 -9.10
N VAL A 74 -9.13 3.83 -9.42
CA VAL A 74 -9.17 3.15 -10.74
C VAL A 74 -9.34 4.15 -11.89
N ALA A 75 -10.29 5.07 -11.77
CA ALA A 75 -10.53 6.07 -12.83
C ALA A 75 -9.34 7.05 -12.98
N PRO A 76 -8.77 7.65 -11.90
CA PRO A 76 -7.57 8.47 -11.99
C PRO A 76 -6.33 7.75 -12.56
N LEU A 77 -6.11 6.47 -12.19
CA LEU A 77 -5.03 5.66 -12.76
C LEU A 77 -5.23 5.43 -14.25
N GLY A 78 -6.44 5.04 -14.66
CA GLY A 78 -6.77 4.83 -16.07
C GLY A 78 -6.70 6.10 -16.92
N ALA A 79 -6.94 7.27 -16.32
CA ALA A 79 -6.84 8.58 -16.95
C ALA A 79 -5.43 9.19 -16.92
N GLY A 80 -4.44 8.51 -16.28
CA GLY A 80 -3.07 9.03 -16.13
C GLY A 80 -2.96 10.24 -15.19
N GLN A 81 -3.94 10.44 -14.29
CA GLN A 81 -3.91 11.46 -13.23
C GLN A 81 -3.15 10.99 -12.00
N LEU A 82 -2.98 9.68 -11.84
CA LEU A 82 -2.11 9.02 -10.90
C LEU A 82 -1.12 8.14 -11.65
N GLU A 83 0.13 8.15 -11.24
CA GLU A 83 1.15 7.21 -11.70
C GLU A 83 1.07 5.88 -10.96
N ALA A 84 0.78 5.93 -9.65
CA ALA A 84 0.65 4.77 -8.81
C ALA A 84 -0.56 4.87 -7.88
N GLY A 85 -1.04 3.74 -7.40
CA GLY A 85 -2.10 3.64 -6.40
C GLY A 85 -1.80 2.53 -5.41
N ALA A 86 -2.30 2.66 -4.19
CA ALA A 86 -2.00 1.74 -3.11
C ALA A 86 -3.26 1.38 -2.32
N GLY A 87 -3.73 0.13 -2.46
CA GLY A 87 -4.94 -0.35 -1.79
C GLY A 87 -5.36 -1.74 -2.25
N SER A 88 -6.57 -2.17 -1.92
CA SER A 88 -7.05 -3.50 -2.30
C SER A 88 -7.12 -3.70 -3.80
N ALA A 89 -6.86 -4.92 -4.28
CA ALA A 89 -7.22 -5.36 -5.63
C ALA A 89 -8.75 -5.47 -5.73
N SER A 90 -9.41 -4.35 -6.07
CA SER A 90 -10.87 -4.22 -5.97
C SER A 90 -11.62 -4.81 -7.17
N ALA A 91 -12.91 -5.10 -6.98
CA ALA A 91 -13.81 -5.45 -8.07
C ALA A 91 -13.82 -4.38 -9.19
N GLY A 92 -13.69 -3.10 -8.81
CA GLY A 92 -13.55 -1.98 -9.74
C GLY A 92 -12.30 -2.09 -10.61
N LEU A 93 -11.16 -2.47 -10.02
CA LEU A 93 -9.92 -2.74 -10.75
C LEU A 93 -10.11 -3.88 -11.75
N TYR A 94 -10.64 -5.01 -11.32
CA TYR A 94 -10.85 -6.16 -12.20
C TYR A 94 -11.81 -5.85 -13.35
N ASN A 95 -12.89 -5.11 -13.10
CA ASN A 95 -13.77 -4.64 -14.17
C ASN A 95 -13.07 -3.66 -15.13
N ALA A 96 -12.14 -2.85 -14.64
CA ALA A 96 -11.36 -1.94 -15.49
C ALA A 96 -10.40 -2.74 -16.40
N VAL A 97 -9.66 -3.69 -15.83
CA VAL A 97 -8.76 -4.60 -16.59
C VAL A 97 -9.55 -5.38 -17.64
N ALA A 98 -10.72 -5.93 -17.30
CA ALA A 98 -11.59 -6.64 -18.25
C ALA A 98 -12.05 -5.76 -19.43
N ARG A 99 -12.11 -4.44 -19.25
CA ARG A 99 -12.44 -3.47 -20.30
C ARG A 99 -11.21 -2.91 -21.03
N GLY A 100 -10.03 -3.45 -20.77
CA GLY A 100 -8.77 -3.00 -21.38
C GLY A 100 -8.21 -1.70 -20.81
N ILE A 101 -8.67 -1.25 -19.64
CA ILE A 101 -8.05 -0.11 -18.95
C ILE A 101 -6.70 -0.55 -18.40
N ALA A 102 -5.67 0.16 -18.79
CA ALA A 102 -4.28 -0.21 -18.61
C ALA A 102 -3.79 0.12 -17.19
N ILE A 103 -4.09 -0.75 -16.22
CA ILE A 103 -3.63 -0.70 -14.82
C ILE A 103 -3.07 -2.06 -14.45
N LYS A 104 -1.91 -2.11 -13.78
CA LYS A 104 -1.27 -3.36 -13.32
C LYS A 104 -1.10 -3.38 -11.82
N ILE A 105 -1.30 -4.54 -11.23
CA ILE A 105 -0.83 -4.88 -9.88
C ILE A 105 0.66 -5.20 -10.00
N VAL A 106 1.50 -4.43 -9.30
CA VAL A 106 2.96 -4.54 -9.49
C VAL A 106 3.72 -5.01 -8.25
N ALA A 107 3.13 -4.90 -7.04
CA ALA A 107 3.77 -5.39 -5.82
C ALA A 107 2.75 -5.66 -4.70
N ASP A 108 3.19 -6.45 -3.69
CA ASP A 108 2.54 -6.54 -2.39
C ASP A 108 2.62 -5.19 -1.65
N LYS A 109 1.55 -4.83 -0.98
CA LYS A 109 1.49 -3.67 -0.09
C LYS A 109 1.09 -4.07 1.33
N ALA A 110 0.30 -5.10 1.48
CA ALA A 110 -0.10 -5.64 2.77
C ALA A 110 -0.69 -7.05 2.63
N SER A 111 -0.30 -7.90 3.54
CA SER A 111 -0.80 -9.27 3.67
C SER A 111 -1.00 -9.63 5.14
N SER A 112 -1.67 -10.76 5.42
CA SER A 112 -1.98 -11.23 6.77
C SER A 112 -1.34 -12.58 7.08
N PRO A 113 0.01 -12.68 7.13
CA PRO A 113 0.63 -13.88 7.65
C PRO A 113 0.26 -14.05 9.13
N PRO A 114 0.29 -15.29 9.68
CA PRO A 114 -0.06 -15.55 11.07
C PRO A 114 0.62 -14.59 12.05
N GLY A 115 -0.17 -13.98 12.95
CA GLY A 115 0.27 -12.96 13.90
C GLY A 115 0.26 -11.53 13.38
N TYR A 116 -0.04 -11.29 12.10
CA TYR A 116 -0.02 -9.96 11.48
C TYR A 116 -1.33 -9.60 10.77
N GLY A 117 -2.45 -9.92 11.42
CA GLY A 117 -3.80 -9.64 10.91
C GLY A 117 -4.22 -8.18 11.18
N GLY A 118 -3.73 -7.24 10.39
CA GLY A 118 -4.07 -5.81 10.54
C GLY A 118 -5.49 -5.43 10.15
N THR A 119 -6.23 -6.32 9.46
CA THR A 119 -7.68 -6.19 9.26
C THR A 119 -8.40 -6.88 10.40
N LYS A 120 -9.37 -6.19 11.00
CA LYS A 120 -10.14 -6.66 12.16
C LYS A 120 -11.64 -6.66 11.87
N ILE A 121 -12.32 -7.68 12.38
CA ILE A 121 -13.78 -7.68 12.54
C ILE A 121 -14.08 -7.23 13.96
N LEU A 122 -14.82 -6.13 14.07
CA LEU A 122 -15.23 -5.54 15.33
C LEU A 122 -16.75 -5.61 15.48
N VAL A 123 -17.19 -5.79 16.74
CA VAL A 123 -18.58 -5.63 17.15
C VAL A 123 -18.63 -4.61 18.26
N ARG A 124 -19.66 -3.77 18.29
CA ARG A 124 -19.86 -2.81 19.36
C ARG A 124 -19.86 -3.51 20.72
N LYS A 125 -19.23 -2.88 21.68
CA LYS A 125 -19.09 -3.44 23.05
C LYS A 125 -20.43 -3.64 23.74
N ASP A 126 -21.40 -2.73 23.56
CA ASP A 126 -22.74 -2.85 24.15
C ASP A 126 -23.53 -4.05 23.63
N HIS A 127 -23.27 -4.55 22.41
CA HIS A 127 -23.85 -5.80 21.91
C HIS A 127 -23.32 -7.03 22.64
N VAL A 128 -22.06 -7.01 23.05
CA VAL A 128 -21.49 -8.08 23.85
C VAL A 128 -22.01 -8.02 25.28
N GLU A 129 -22.05 -6.85 25.88
CA GLU A 129 -22.53 -6.65 27.27
C GLU A 129 -24.02 -6.97 27.42
N SER A 130 -24.84 -6.68 26.42
CA SER A 130 -26.28 -7.02 26.40
C SER A 130 -26.57 -8.48 26.02
N GLY A 131 -25.57 -9.24 25.56
CA GLY A 131 -25.71 -10.59 25.06
C GLY A 131 -26.36 -10.70 23.68
N ARG A 132 -26.48 -9.58 22.92
CA ARG A 132 -26.88 -9.59 21.51
C ARG A 132 -25.83 -10.25 20.62
N TYR A 133 -24.57 -10.15 20.98
CA TYR A 133 -23.46 -10.87 20.36
C TYR A 133 -22.78 -11.79 21.40
N ARG A 134 -22.68 -13.07 21.11
CA ARG A 134 -21.98 -14.09 21.89
C ARG A 134 -21.03 -14.93 21.03
N GLU A 135 -21.44 -15.19 19.78
CA GLU A 135 -20.69 -16.00 18.82
C GLU A 135 -20.87 -15.45 17.38
N PRO A 136 -20.02 -15.84 16.41
CA PRO A 136 -20.11 -15.31 15.04
C PRO A 136 -21.44 -15.54 14.31
N LYS A 137 -22.29 -16.50 14.72
CA LYS A 137 -23.64 -16.66 14.16
C LYS A 137 -24.57 -15.48 14.48
N ASP A 138 -24.31 -14.78 15.58
CA ASP A 138 -25.10 -13.62 16.02
C ASP A 138 -24.85 -12.38 15.15
N LEU A 139 -23.89 -12.45 14.21
CA LEU A 139 -23.67 -11.39 13.20
C LEU A 139 -24.85 -11.25 12.23
N LYS A 140 -25.72 -12.27 12.13
CA LYS A 140 -26.92 -12.22 11.27
C LYS A 140 -27.77 -10.98 11.57
N GLY A 141 -28.09 -10.21 10.51
CA GLY A 141 -28.87 -8.97 10.60
C GLY A 141 -28.13 -7.77 11.20
N MET A 142 -26.82 -7.89 11.50
CA MET A 142 -26.04 -6.75 11.94
C MET A 142 -25.64 -5.86 10.77
N LYS A 143 -25.53 -4.56 11.05
CA LYS A 143 -25.09 -3.52 10.13
C LYS A 143 -23.58 -3.30 10.28
N PHE A 144 -22.84 -3.53 9.20
CA PHE A 144 -21.38 -3.43 9.13
C PHE A 144 -20.91 -2.16 8.43
N ALA A 145 -19.99 -1.42 9.03
CA ALA A 145 -19.19 -0.43 8.33
C ALA A 145 -18.14 -1.14 7.46
N MET A 146 -18.15 -0.85 6.16
CA MET A 146 -17.19 -1.31 5.15
C MET A 146 -16.57 -0.10 4.46
N ASN A 147 -15.38 -0.24 3.84
CA ASN A 147 -14.80 0.93 3.18
C ASN A 147 -15.22 1.09 1.71
N ALA A 148 -15.58 0.01 1.03
CA ALA A 148 -16.18 0.00 -0.32
C ALA A 148 -16.68 -1.41 -0.68
N PRO A 149 -17.54 -1.57 -1.69
CA PRO A 149 -17.90 -2.87 -2.22
C PRO A 149 -16.71 -3.53 -2.95
N GLY A 150 -16.57 -4.85 -2.80
CA GLY A 150 -15.57 -5.62 -3.54
C GLY A 150 -14.12 -5.19 -3.28
N VAL A 151 -13.76 -5.06 -2.02
CA VAL A 151 -12.40 -4.88 -1.52
C VAL A 151 -12.07 -5.96 -0.50
N SER A 152 -10.80 -6.16 -0.15
CA SER A 152 -10.31 -7.30 0.64
C SER A 152 -11.06 -7.56 1.94
N ASN A 153 -11.44 -6.52 2.71
CA ASN A 153 -12.19 -6.71 3.95
C ASN A 153 -13.60 -7.27 3.74
N THR A 154 -14.20 -7.13 2.53
CA THR A 154 -15.46 -7.80 2.20
C THR A 154 -15.27 -9.31 2.05
N SER A 155 -14.14 -9.75 1.49
CA SER A 155 -13.77 -11.19 1.43
C SER A 155 -13.50 -11.75 2.82
N THR A 156 -12.81 -11.01 3.68
CA THR A 156 -12.57 -11.40 5.08
C THR A 156 -13.90 -11.62 5.82
N LEU A 157 -14.82 -10.65 5.74
CA LEU A 157 -16.15 -10.78 6.36
C LEU A 157 -16.94 -11.96 5.77
N ASN A 158 -16.96 -12.12 4.45
CA ASN A 158 -17.63 -13.25 3.80
C ASN A 158 -17.08 -14.60 4.26
N THR A 159 -15.75 -14.71 4.40
CA THR A 159 -15.11 -15.95 4.87
C THR A 159 -15.51 -16.28 6.31
N LEU A 160 -15.55 -15.28 7.20
CA LEU A 160 -16.04 -15.44 8.56
C LEU A 160 -17.51 -15.89 8.57
N LEU A 161 -18.38 -15.24 7.81
CA LEU A 161 -19.81 -15.59 7.73
C LEU A 161 -20.00 -17.00 7.20
N LYS A 162 -19.34 -17.39 6.12
CA LYS A 162 -19.38 -18.75 5.56
C LYS A 162 -18.91 -19.81 6.56
N SER A 163 -17.93 -19.52 7.41
CA SER A 163 -17.41 -20.46 8.42
C SER A 163 -18.45 -20.86 9.48
N VAL A 164 -19.51 -20.04 9.65
CA VAL A 164 -20.60 -20.28 10.60
C VAL A 164 -21.95 -20.52 9.91
N GLY A 165 -21.93 -20.78 8.61
CA GLY A 165 -23.12 -21.13 7.82
C GLY A 165 -24.00 -19.93 7.42
N LEU A 166 -23.47 -18.72 7.52
CA LEU A 166 -24.12 -17.50 7.05
C LEU A 166 -23.66 -17.12 5.63
N LYS A 167 -24.49 -16.35 4.93
CA LYS A 167 -24.17 -15.74 3.63
C LYS A 167 -23.78 -14.28 3.84
N TYR A 168 -23.05 -13.69 2.88
CA TYR A 168 -22.73 -12.26 2.89
C TYR A 168 -23.99 -11.39 2.93
N SER A 169 -25.08 -11.82 2.28
CA SER A 169 -26.40 -11.16 2.29
C SER A 169 -27.15 -11.28 3.62
N ASP A 170 -26.67 -12.05 4.60
CA ASP A 170 -27.28 -12.13 5.92
C ASP A 170 -26.92 -10.96 6.84
N VAL A 171 -26.04 -10.05 6.39
CA VAL A 171 -25.68 -8.80 7.07
C VAL A 171 -25.98 -7.59 6.18
N GLU A 172 -26.20 -6.42 6.79
CA GLU A 172 -26.30 -5.15 6.07
C GLU A 172 -24.91 -4.50 6.01
N THR A 173 -24.51 -3.92 4.86
CA THR A 173 -23.25 -3.20 4.74
C THR A 173 -23.47 -1.74 4.40
N VAL A 174 -22.69 -0.85 5.02
CA VAL A 174 -22.67 0.59 4.77
C VAL A 174 -21.25 1.02 4.45
N ASP A 175 -21.08 1.60 3.26
CA ASP A 175 -19.75 2.04 2.80
C ASP A 175 -19.41 3.42 3.32
N MET A 176 -18.23 3.53 3.95
CA MET A 176 -17.68 4.78 4.44
C MET A 176 -16.13 4.73 4.50
N PRO A 177 -15.42 5.88 4.48
CA PRO A 177 -13.97 5.91 4.65
C PRO A 177 -13.53 5.21 5.94
N LEU A 178 -12.37 4.52 5.91
CA LEU A 178 -11.84 3.82 7.09
C LEU A 178 -11.78 4.67 8.37
N PRO A 179 -11.37 5.96 8.34
CA PRO A 179 -11.37 6.80 9.53
C PRO A 179 -12.76 6.99 10.17
N ASP A 180 -13.84 6.91 9.38
CA ASP A 180 -15.20 7.16 9.85
C ASP A 180 -15.80 5.97 10.60
N HIS A 181 -15.22 4.76 10.45
CA HIS A 181 -15.68 3.54 11.13
C HIS A 181 -15.70 3.71 12.66
N VAL A 182 -14.69 4.40 13.23
CA VAL A 182 -14.60 4.63 14.68
C VAL A 182 -15.76 5.48 15.17
N ALA A 183 -16.07 6.56 14.46
CA ALA A 183 -17.21 7.42 14.78
C ALA A 183 -18.54 6.70 14.61
N ALA A 184 -18.67 5.87 13.56
CA ALA A 184 -19.89 5.09 13.29
C ALA A 184 -20.18 4.05 14.39
N LEU A 185 -19.16 3.37 14.92
CA LEU A 185 -19.28 2.47 16.06
C LEU A 185 -19.67 3.23 17.33
N LYS A 186 -18.99 4.35 17.62
CA LYS A 186 -19.22 5.19 18.80
C LYS A 186 -20.65 5.75 18.83
N ASN A 187 -21.14 6.31 17.73
CA ASN A 187 -22.47 6.93 17.64
C ASN A 187 -23.59 5.92 17.36
N LYS A 188 -23.25 4.62 17.30
CA LYS A 188 -24.17 3.50 17.11
C LYS A 188 -24.91 3.49 15.77
N SER A 189 -24.38 4.13 14.73
CA SER A 189 -24.94 4.10 13.38
C SER A 189 -24.71 2.76 12.65
N VAL A 190 -23.74 1.97 13.14
CA VAL A 190 -23.47 0.59 12.74
C VAL A 190 -23.34 -0.31 13.96
N ASP A 191 -23.51 -1.62 13.78
CA ASP A 191 -23.37 -2.64 14.83
C ASP A 191 -21.96 -3.21 14.91
N ALA A 192 -21.32 -3.26 13.76
CA ALA A 192 -20.03 -3.92 13.56
C ALA A 192 -19.20 -3.20 12.48
N SER A 193 -17.96 -3.63 12.31
CA SER A 193 -17.07 -3.09 11.28
C SER A 193 -16.05 -4.13 10.83
N ALA A 194 -15.73 -4.17 9.54
CA ALA A 194 -14.53 -4.80 9.02
C ALA A 194 -13.55 -3.70 8.63
N SER A 195 -12.52 -3.46 9.43
CA SER A 195 -11.65 -2.29 9.33
C SER A 195 -10.17 -2.64 9.44
N VAL A 196 -9.33 -1.77 8.91
CA VAL A 196 -7.86 -1.90 8.94
C VAL A 196 -7.29 -0.94 9.99
N GLU A 197 -6.23 -1.40 10.69
CA GLU A 197 -5.53 -0.57 11.67
C GLU A 197 -5.08 0.78 11.07
N PRO A 198 -5.07 1.87 11.87
CA PRO A 198 -5.14 1.93 13.33
C PRO A 198 -6.55 2.19 13.91
N GLY A 199 -7.61 2.25 13.08
CA GLY A 199 -8.98 2.49 13.53
C GLY A 199 -9.47 1.47 14.57
N PRO A 200 -9.31 0.16 14.34
CA PRO A 200 -9.67 -0.88 15.31
C PRO A 200 -9.07 -0.67 16.69
N ALA A 201 -7.77 -0.43 16.80
CA ALA A 201 -7.11 -0.19 18.08
C ALA A 201 -7.68 1.06 18.80
N LEU A 202 -8.03 2.10 18.04
CA LEU A 202 -8.66 3.29 18.60
C LEU A 202 -10.06 3.02 19.14
N ALA A 203 -10.90 2.30 18.37
CA ALA A 203 -12.26 1.93 18.79
C ALA A 203 -12.25 1.06 20.06
N VAL A 204 -11.32 0.10 20.14
CA VAL A 204 -11.13 -0.76 21.33
C VAL A 204 -10.66 0.05 22.52
N ARG A 205 -9.65 0.92 22.36
CA ARG A 205 -9.13 1.77 23.44
C ARG A 205 -10.21 2.71 24.00
N ASN A 206 -11.06 3.24 23.12
CA ASN A 206 -12.17 4.10 23.54
C ASN A 206 -13.28 3.32 24.25
N GLY A 207 -13.31 1.99 24.18
CA GLY A 207 -14.39 1.17 24.72
C GLY A 207 -15.64 1.12 23.85
N ASP A 208 -15.54 1.55 22.56
CA ASP A 208 -16.67 1.58 21.64
C ASP A 208 -16.97 0.20 21.04
N ALA A 209 -15.93 -0.63 20.87
CA ALA A 209 -16.02 -1.95 20.23
C ALA A 209 -15.02 -2.96 20.82
N ILE A 210 -15.22 -4.23 20.47
CA ILE A 210 -14.27 -5.32 20.70
C ILE A 210 -13.86 -5.94 19.36
N VAL A 211 -12.65 -6.45 19.28
CA VAL A 211 -12.21 -7.32 18.17
C VAL A 211 -12.73 -8.72 18.41
N ILE A 212 -13.46 -9.29 17.46
CA ILE A 212 -13.99 -10.66 17.54
C ILE A 212 -13.13 -11.65 16.76
N LYS A 213 -12.50 -11.18 15.67
CA LYS A 213 -11.57 -11.96 14.83
C LYS A 213 -10.63 -11.03 14.06
N SER A 214 -9.45 -11.51 13.75
CA SER A 214 -8.52 -10.85 12.82
C SER A 214 -8.40 -11.62 11.50
N ASP A 215 -7.92 -10.92 10.47
CA ASP A 215 -7.85 -11.44 9.11
C ASP A 215 -6.92 -12.67 9.00
N ASP A 216 -5.81 -12.68 9.72
CA ASP A 216 -4.88 -13.80 9.76
C ASP A 216 -5.47 -15.07 10.41
N GLU A 217 -6.47 -14.93 11.27
CA GLU A 217 -7.22 -16.06 11.83
C GLU A 217 -8.32 -16.56 10.89
N ILE A 218 -8.89 -15.65 10.07
CA ILE A 218 -10.01 -15.94 9.17
C ILE A 218 -9.50 -16.45 7.82
N LEU A 219 -8.51 -15.77 7.25
CA LEU A 219 -7.97 -16.00 5.92
C LEU A 219 -6.43 -15.81 5.94
N PRO A 220 -5.67 -16.79 6.48
CA PRO A 220 -4.22 -16.69 6.61
C PRO A 220 -3.52 -16.41 5.26
N ASN A 221 -2.51 -15.53 5.29
CA ASN A 221 -1.77 -15.06 4.10
C ASN A 221 -2.63 -14.34 3.05
N HIS A 222 -3.76 -13.76 3.47
CA HIS A 222 -4.60 -12.94 2.59
C HIS A 222 -3.81 -11.76 2.02
N GLN A 223 -3.97 -11.48 0.72
CA GLN A 223 -3.43 -10.29 0.06
C GLN A 223 -4.37 -9.10 0.31
N ILE A 224 -4.16 -8.38 1.40
CA ILE A 224 -5.05 -7.29 1.85
C ILE A 224 -4.99 -6.11 0.86
N ALA A 225 -3.78 -5.75 0.43
CA ALA A 225 -3.57 -4.61 -0.44
C ALA A 225 -2.37 -4.81 -1.37
N VAL A 226 -2.39 -4.10 -2.49
CA VAL A 226 -1.39 -4.14 -3.56
C VAL A 226 -0.97 -2.74 -3.97
N LEU A 227 0.22 -2.63 -4.57
CA LEU A 227 0.66 -1.46 -5.29
C LEU A 227 0.21 -1.60 -6.75
N LEU A 228 -0.35 -0.53 -7.30
CA LEU A 228 -0.84 -0.42 -8.66
C LEU A 228 0.02 0.58 -9.43
N PHE A 229 0.31 0.29 -10.70
CA PHE A 229 0.82 1.28 -11.65
C PHE A 229 -0.19 1.53 -12.76
N ALA A 230 -0.33 2.79 -13.16
CA ALA A 230 -0.87 3.12 -14.46
C ALA A 230 0.12 2.58 -15.53
N GLU A 231 -0.35 1.80 -16.48
CA GLU A 231 0.53 1.19 -17.50
C GLU A 231 1.20 2.28 -18.37
N ASP A 232 0.50 3.38 -18.61
CA ASP A 232 1.06 4.54 -19.32
C ASP A 232 2.25 5.15 -18.59
N PHE A 233 2.23 5.21 -17.25
CA PHE A 233 3.37 5.63 -16.46
C PHE A 233 4.56 4.67 -16.65
N ALA A 234 4.31 3.39 -16.46
CA ALA A 234 5.33 2.35 -16.61
C ALA A 234 5.95 2.31 -18.01
N ARG A 235 5.13 2.51 -19.05
CA ARG A 235 5.57 2.50 -20.45
C ARG A 235 6.30 3.77 -20.87
N LYS A 236 5.79 4.95 -20.46
CA LYS A 236 6.36 6.26 -20.87
C LYS A 236 7.56 6.66 -20.02
N ARG A 237 7.66 6.19 -18.78
CA ARG A 237 8.73 6.52 -17.83
C ARG A 237 9.27 5.25 -17.14
N PRO A 238 9.79 4.26 -17.90
CA PRO A 238 10.18 2.96 -17.37
C PRO A 238 11.25 3.03 -16.28
N ASP A 239 12.20 3.96 -16.40
CA ASP A 239 13.25 4.14 -15.39
C ASP A 239 12.67 4.73 -14.10
N ALA A 240 11.75 5.68 -14.18
CA ALA A 240 11.06 6.21 -12.99
C ALA A 240 10.24 5.13 -12.30
N ALA A 241 9.57 4.24 -13.04
CA ALA A 241 8.81 3.12 -12.49
C ALA A 241 9.73 2.11 -11.77
N LYS A 242 10.89 1.78 -12.34
CA LYS A 242 11.91 0.92 -11.69
C LYS A 242 12.51 1.58 -10.45
N ASN A 243 12.85 2.87 -10.54
CA ASN A 243 13.38 3.65 -9.43
C ASN A 243 12.36 3.73 -8.28
N PHE A 244 11.08 3.95 -8.61
CA PHE A 244 9.99 3.92 -7.63
C PHE A 244 9.92 2.56 -6.93
N MET A 245 9.92 1.47 -7.68
CA MET A 245 9.86 0.12 -7.11
C MET A 245 11.06 -0.17 -6.21
N ARG A 246 12.26 0.24 -6.58
CA ARG A 246 13.47 0.06 -5.78
C ARG A 246 13.39 0.81 -4.45
N ALA A 247 12.96 2.08 -4.47
CA ALA A 247 12.71 2.87 -3.26
C ALA A 247 11.62 2.23 -2.39
N TYR A 248 10.54 1.75 -3.01
CA TYR A 248 9.44 1.09 -2.35
C TYR A 248 9.86 -0.20 -1.63
N ILE A 249 10.61 -1.10 -2.30
CA ILE A 249 11.10 -2.34 -1.69
C ILE A 249 12.05 -2.06 -0.52
N ARG A 250 12.92 -1.04 -0.60
CA ARG A 250 13.73 -0.60 0.55
C ARG A 250 12.85 -0.21 1.74
N ALA A 251 11.76 0.51 1.49
CA ALA A 251 10.83 0.92 2.54
C ALA A 251 10.02 -0.27 3.10
N VAL A 252 9.61 -1.23 2.28
CA VAL A 252 8.98 -2.49 2.72
C VAL A 252 9.93 -3.24 3.67
N ARG A 253 11.21 -3.37 3.32
CA ARG A 253 12.21 -4.03 4.17
C ARG A 253 12.45 -3.28 5.47
N PHE A 254 12.47 -1.94 5.42
CA PHE A 254 12.59 -1.10 6.62
C PHE A 254 11.38 -1.30 7.54
N TYR A 255 10.16 -1.33 6.97
CA TYR A 255 8.94 -1.63 7.71
C TYR A 255 8.97 -3.02 8.36
N ASN A 256 9.41 -4.06 7.63
CA ASN A 256 9.56 -5.41 8.19
C ASN A 256 10.53 -5.44 9.38
N GLY A 257 11.57 -4.61 9.38
CA GLY A 257 12.46 -4.42 10.53
C GLY A 257 11.81 -3.75 11.75
N ALA A 258 10.59 -3.21 11.62
CA ALA A 258 9.79 -2.72 12.74
C ALA A 258 8.86 -3.80 13.32
N LEU A 259 8.69 -4.93 12.63
CA LEU A 259 7.78 -6.01 13.01
C LEU A 259 8.48 -6.99 13.95
N LYS A 260 7.85 -7.30 15.09
CA LYS A 260 8.25 -8.34 16.01
C LYS A 260 7.05 -8.86 16.77
N ASP A 261 6.87 -10.18 16.81
CA ASP A 261 5.85 -10.88 17.61
C ASP A 261 4.43 -10.29 17.46
N GLY A 262 4.02 -9.98 16.22
CA GLY A 262 2.72 -9.42 15.90
C GLY A 262 2.54 -7.94 16.30
N ARG A 263 3.62 -7.20 16.56
CA ARG A 263 3.63 -5.81 17.02
C ARG A 263 4.63 -4.96 16.23
N LEU A 264 4.50 -3.63 16.36
CA LEU A 264 5.54 -2.68 16.01
C LEU A 264 6.50 -2.57 17.22
N ASP A 265 7.39 -3.54 17.37
CA ASP A 265 8.33 -3.68 18.50
C ASP A 265 9.74 -4.14 18.03
N GLY A 266 10.00 -4.11 16.74
CA GLY A 266 11.32 -4.36 16.17
C GLY A 266 12.23 -3.13 16.20
N PRO A 267 13.49 -3.25 15.76
CA PRO A 267 14.48 -2.17 15.82
C PRO A 267 14.05 -0.85 15.17
N ASN A 268 13.20 -0.90 14.14
CA ASN A 268 12.72 0.29 13.43
C ASN A 268 11.36 0.81 13.93
N ALA A 269 10.78 0.23 15.00
CA ALA A 269 9.41 0.47 15.42
C ALA A 269 9.13 1.93 15.77
N ASP A 270 9.99 2.58 16.57
CA ASP A 270 9.78 3.96 17.00
C ASP A 270 9.76 4.93 15.80
N GLU A 271 10.64 4.72 14.81
CA GLU A 271 10.67 5.55 13.61
C GLU A 271 9.42 5.31 12.72
N VAL A 272 9.02 4.05 12.55
CA VAL A 272 7.80 3.70 11.79
C VAL A 272 6.55 4.27 12.47
N ILE A 273 6.44 4.17 13.81
CA ILE A 273 5.35 4.76 14.58
C ILE A 273 5.31 6.29 14.40
N ALA A 274 6.47 6.95 14.46
CA ALA A 274 6.56 8.39 14.24
C ALA A 274 6.06 8.77 12.84
N ILE A 275 6.53 8.08 11.79
CA ILE A 275 6.12 8.32 10.40
C ILE A 275 4.62 8.11 10.23
N LEU A 276 4.07 7.00 10.74
CA LEU A 276 2.64 6.69 10.63
C LEU A 276 1.76 7.70 11.37
N SER A 277 2.15 8.10 12.59
CA SER A 277 1.39 9.11 13.36
C SER A 277 1.39 10.48 12.68
N ASP A 278 2.46 10.83 11.97
CA ASP A 278 2.53 12.08 11.19
C ASP A 278 1.70 12.01 9.89
N ALA A 279 1.73 10.87 9.19
CA ALA A 279 1.16 10.73 7.86
C ALA A 279 -0.34 10.39 7.83
N THR A 280 -0.87 9.78 8.90
CA THR A 280 -2.28 9.36 8.97
C THR A 280 -3.13 10.31 9.84
N PRO A 281 -4.47 10.22 9.81
CA PRO A 281 -5.35 11.04 10.66
C PRO A 281 -5.14 10.81 12.18
N ILE A 282 -4.76 9.61 12.60
CA ILE A 282 -4.55 9.27 14.01
C ILE A 282 -3.14 9.66 14.45
N LYS A 283 -3.04 10.77 15.22
CA LYS A 283 -1.77 11.38 15.65
C LYS A 283 -1.14 10.77 16.89
N SER A 284 -1.92 9.98 17.66
CA SER A 284 -1.44 9.38 18.92
C SER A 284 -0.49 8.21 18.64
N ARG A 285 0.78 8.37 18.96
CA ARG A 285 1.80 7.29 18.85
C ARG A 285 1.45 6.07 19.69
N ASP A 286 0.77 6.26 20.83
CA ASP A 286 0.38 5.15 21.70
C ASP A 286 -0.63 4.21 21.07
N ILE A 287 -1.45 4.69 20.12
CA ILE A 287 -2.34 3.81 19.33
C ILE A 287 -1.52 2.83 18.50
N TYR A 288 -0.44 3.30 17.87
CA TYR A 288 0.38 2.42 17.01
C TYR A 288 1.16 1.36 17.81
N LYS A 289 1.38 1.55 19.11
CA LYS A 289 1.92 0.52 20.01
C LYS A 289 0.90 -0.58 20.33
N LEU A 290 -0.40 -0.30 20.16
CA LEU A 290 -1.49 -1.22 20.43
C LEU A 290 -1.94 -2.04 19.22
N ILE A 291 -1.64 -1.56 18.00
CA ILE A 291 -2.09 -2.22 16.77
C ILE A 291 -1.47 -3.63 16.61
N THR A 292 -2.18 -4.47 15.87
CA THR A 292 -1.56 -5.60 15.17
C THR A 292 -1.27 -5.14 13.74
N PRO A 293 0.00 -4.92 13.37
CA PRO A 293 0.33 -4.43 12.03
C PRO A 293 0.02 -5.48 10.96
N THR A 294 -0.18 -5.06 9.72
CA THR A 294 -0.19 -5.97 8.57
C THR A 294 1.21 -6.49 8.32
N GLY A 295 1.36 -7.72 7.86
CA GLY A 295 2.58 -8.20 7.24
C GLY A 295 2.75 -7.63 5.83
N MET A 296 3.97 -7.74 5.33
CA MET A 296 4.31 -7.39 3.94
C MET A 296 5.38 -8.37 3.45
N ASN A 297 5.24 -8.84 2.23
CA ASN A 297 6.30 -9.64 1.62
C ASN A 297 7.57 -8.77 1.46
N PRO A 298 8.69 -9.10 2.11
CA PRO A 298 9.88 -8.24 2.12
C PRO A 298 10.55 -8.08 0.76
N ASP A 299 10.23 -8.97 -0.18
CA ASP A 299 10.61 -8.88 -1.58
C ASP A 299 9.50 -8.29 -2.47
N GLY A 300 8.37 -7.89 -1.90
CA GLY A 300 7.26 -7.26 -2.62
C GLY A 300 6.44 -8.18 -3.51
N ARG A 301 6.63 -9.51 -3.43
CA ARG A 301 5.91 -10.46 -4.29
C ARG A 301 4.44 -10.58 -3.89
N VAL A 302 3.57 -10.55 -4.88
CA VAL A 302 2.11 -10.65 -4.72
C VAL A 302 1.68 -12.12 -4.54
N ASN A 303 0.72 -12.37 -3.64
CA ASN A 303 0.07 -13.66 -3.49
C ASN A 303 -1.08 -13.80 -4.48
N LYS A 304 -0.79 -14.31 -5.71
CA LYS A 304 -1.79 -14.50 -6.76
C LYS A 304 -2.94 -15.44 -6.35
N ALA A 305 -2.68 -16.46 -5.52
CA ALA A 305 -3.72 -17.37 -5.06
C ALA A 305 -4.76 -16.64 -4.20
N SER A 306 -4.32 -15.72 -3.35
CA SER A 306 -5.22 -14.88 -2.57
C SER A 306 -6.01 -13.90 -3.45
N LEU A 307 -5.38 -13.30 -4.46
CA LEU A 307 -6.10 -12.44 -5.42
C LEU A 307 -7.18 -13.23 -6.19
N ALA A 308 -6.90 -14.50 -6.54
CA ALA A 308 -7.87 -15.37 -7.20
C ALA A 308 -9.06 -15.67 -6.28
N TYR A 309 -8.81 -15.85 -4.98
CA TYR A 309 -9.86 -16.06 -3.98
C TYR A 309 -10.81 -14.84 -3.90
N ASP A 310 -10.25 -13.64 -3.80
CA ASP A 310 -11.04 -12.41 -3.77
C ASP A 310 -11.83 -12.20 -5.06
N LEU A 311 -11.19 -12.40 -6.21
CA LEU A 311 -11.83 -12.29 -7.53
C LEU A 311 -13.02 -13.25 -7.66
N ALA A 312 -12.87 -14.50 -7.20
CA ALA A 312 -13.95 -15.47 -7.21
C ALA A 312 -15.15 -15.01 -6.37
N PHE A 313 -14.90 -14.49 -5.16
CA PHE A 313 -15.94 -13.93 -4.31
C PHE A 313 -16.62 -12.71 -4.95
N TYR A 314 -15.87 -11.77 -5.52
CA TYR A 314 -16.44 -10.60 -6.18
C TYR A 314 -17.30 -10.98 -7.38
N THR A 315 -16.90 -12.04 -8.09
CA THR A 315 -17.68 -12.61 -9.21
C THR A 315 -18.96 -13.28 -8.70
N GLU A 316 -18.88 -14.07 -7.61
CA GLU A 316 -20.04 -14.68 -6.95
C GLU A 316 -21.08 -13.62 -6.51
N GLN A 317 -20.60 -12.46 -6.04
CA GLN A 317 -21.45 -11.35 -5.65
C GLN A 317 -21.95 -10.48 -6.84
N GLY A 318 -21.58 -10.83 -8.07
CA GLY A 318 -21.95 -10.05 -9.26
C GLY A 318 -21.27 -8.68 -9.38
N LEU A 319 -20.24 -8.44 -8.56
CA LEU A 319 -19.46 -7.19 -8.57
C LEU A 319 -18.45 -7.15 -9.71
N VAL A 320 -17.92 -8.31 -10.14
CA VAL A 320 -17.11 -8.49 -11.35
C VAL A 320 -17.98 -9.15 -12.39
N LYS A 321 -18.14 -8.47 -13.55
CA LYS A 321 -19.12 -8.85 -14.58
C LYS A 321 -18.55 -9.65 -15.74
N SER A 322 -17.22 -9.64 -15.91
CA SER A 322 -16.52 -10.30 -16.99
C SER A 322 -15.37 -11.15 -16.44
N ALA A 323 -15.03 -12.21 -17.14
CA ALA A 323 -13.86 -13.01 -16.78
C ALA A 323 -12.58 -12.15 -16.82
N VAL A 324 -11.76 -12.29 -15.82
CA VAL A 324 -10.46 -11.63 -15.70
C VAL A 324 -9.37 -12.68 -15.56
N ASN A 325 -8.39 -12.63 -16.45
CA ASN A 325 -7.16 -13.38 -16.27
C ASN A 325 -6.22 -12.59 -15.35
N LEU A 326 -5.85 -13.18 -14.22
CA LEU A 326 -4.94 -12.53 -13.27
C LEU A 326 -3.54 -12.30 -13.85
N ASP A 327 -3.09 -13.08 -14.83
CA ASP A 327 -1.81 -12.86 -15.50
C ASP A 327 -1.82 -11.56 -16.33
N ASP A 328 -3.00 -11.14 -16.80
CA ASP A 328 -3.15 -9.84 -17.46
C ASP A 328 -3.23 -8.68 -16.46
N ALA A 329 -3.63 -8.95 -15.22
CA ALA A 329 -3.77 -7.94 -14.16
C ALA A 329 -2.47 -7.72 -13.36
N VAL A 330 -1.58 -8.73 -13.29
CA VAL A 330 -0.39 -8.71 -12.42
C VAL A 330 0.89 -8.63 -13.25
N ASP A 331 1.71 -7.62 -13.00
CA ASP A 331 3.05 -7.48 -13.59
C ASP A 331 4.12 -7.44 -12.48
N GLY A 332 4.73 -8.58 -12.21
CA GLY A 332 5.83 -8.72 -11.23
C GLY A 332 7.21 -8.26 -11.74
N SER A 333 7.34 -7.83 -12.99
CA SER A 333 8.63 -7.51 -13.61
C SER A 333 9.39 -6.38 -12.90
N PHE A 334 8.66 -5.40 -12.35
CA PHE A 334 9.25 -4.29 -11.58
C PHE A 334 9.86 -4.74 -10.26
N VAL A 335 9.22 -5.67 -9.56
CA VAL A 335 9.74 -6.31 -8.35
C VAL A 335 11.01 -7.10 -8.71
N GLU A 336 10.96 -7.94 -9.73
CA GLU A 336 12.13 -8.73 -10.14
C GLU A 336 13.28 -7.84 -10.61
N ALA A 337 13.03 -6.71 -11.27
CA ALA A 337 14.04 -5.73 -11.62
C ALA A 337 14.68 -5.09 -10.37
N ALA A 338 13.87 -4.70 -9.38
CA ALA A 338 14.38 -4.15 -8.12
C ALA A 338 15.22 -5.18 -7.34
N LEU A 339 14.79 -6.45 -7.32
CA LEU A 339 15.51 -7.52 -6.62
C LEU A 339 16.84 -7.90 -7.27
N LYS A 340 17.00 -7.72 -8.58
CA LYS A 340 18.31 -7.90 -9.24
C LYS A 340 19.37 -6.94 -8.69
N GLU A 341 18.96 -5.74 -8.29
CA GLU A 341 19.87 -4.72 -7.74
C GLU A 341 20.00 -4.81 -6.21
N LEU A 342 18.87 -5.03 -5.51
CA LEU A 342 18.84 -5.06 -4.04
C LEU A 342 19.21 -6.42 -3.45
N GLY A 343 19.21 -7.48 -4.25
CA GLY A 343 19.26 -8.87 -3.80
C GLY A 343 17.97 -9.31 -3.08
N PRO A 344 17.79 -10.63 -2.81
CA PRO A 344 16.69 -11.12 -2.00
C PRO A 344 16.83 -10.62 -0.55
N TYR A 345 15.66 -10.48 0.13
CA TYR A 345 15.66 -10.10 1.54
C TYR A 345 16.42 -11.13 2.41
N ARG A 346 17.24 -10.61 3.31
CA ARG A 346 17.91 -11.40 4.35
C ARG A 346 17.57 -10.75 5.68
N PRO A 347 16.81 -11.45 6.57
CA PRO A 347 16.41 -10.94 7.89
C PRO A 347 17.60 -10.69 8.82
#